data_5daf484ea861a107c62469d2943bb671
#
_entry.id   5daf484ea861a107c62469d2943bb671
#
_cell.length_a   1.000
_cell.length_b   1.000
_cell.length_c   1.000
_cell.angle_alpha   90.00
_cell.angle_beta   90.00
_cell.angle_gamma   90.00
#
_symmetry.space_group_name_H-M   'P 1'
#
loop_
_entity.id
_entity.type
_entity.pdbx_description
1 polymer ?
#
loop_
_entity_poly.entity_id
_entity_poly.type
_entity_poly.pdbx_seq_one_letter_code
_entity_poly.pdbx_strand_id
1 'polypeptide(L)'
;MRLTVRICLFLAAFAVGLPGEVSHAQGQVQRPALSTAPQTTGNGTYIVVDPLANVRYDNKYDVSLGLAYDHMKAGPTLLQGSNLGGLDLSGSYWFSRHWAVEGSGRAYLGTSGAAPNSFKNANGQNESIQGPFVAQYLFVGGPEWLGPHNKHGALIAHALFGGAYGKFEQDLRGQLPSLVGFYNDQIAPAAIIGGHMDLNRSPKWVFRITPDAVITRYGINYGSKATQTDVNFAISVGAEYRFSAKRR
;
A
#
# COMPACT_ATOMS: atom_id res chain seq x y z
N MET A 1 -25.43 -25.75 -5.72
CA MET A 1 -25.24 -24.33 -6.03
C MET A 1 -23.74 -24.12 -6.25
N ARG A 2 -23.30 -24.02 -7.51
CA ARG A 2 -21.88 -23.98 -7.89
C ARG A 2 -21.39 -22.53 -7.82
N LEU A 3 -20.53 -22.24 -6.86
CA LEU A 3 -19.90 -20.95 -6.70
C LEU A 3 -18.70 -20.87 -7.66
N THR A 4 -18.89 -20.19 -8.78
CA THR A 4 -17.82 -19.95 -9.74
C THR A 4 -17.02 -18.74 -9.25
N VAL A 5 -15.90 -18.97 -8.58
CA VAL A 5 -14.95 -17.90 -8.23
C VAL A 5 -14.24 -17.49 -9.53
N ARG A 6 -14.62 -16.37 -10.10
CA ARG A 6 -13.86 -15.71 -11.16
C ARG A 6 -12.75 -14.89 -10.52
N ILE A 7 -11.59 -15.48 -10.43
CA ILE A 7 -10.36 -14.75 -10.14
C ILE A 7 -10.02 -13.97 -11.41
N CYS A 8 -10.39 -12.70 -11.47
CA CYS A 8 -9.88 -11.78 -12.47
C CYS A 8 -8.46 -11.41 -12.08
N LEU A 9 -7.49 -12.08 -12.70
CA LEU A 9 -6.09 -11.69 -12.68
C LEU A 9 -5.98 -10.42 -13.54
N PHE A 10 -6.03 -9.25 -12.92
CA PHE A 10 -5.66 -8.01 -13.58
C PHE A 10 -4.12 -7.95 -13.67
N LEU A 11 -3.58 -8.51 -14.74
CA LEU A 11 -2.26 -8.13 -15.23
C LEU A 11 -2.43 -6.72 -15.85
N ALA A 12 -2.16 -5.68 -15.08
CA ALA A 12 -1.99 -4.34 -15.62
C ALA A 12 -0.66 -4.31 -16.39
N ALA A 13 -0.73 -4.56 -17.68
CA ALA A 13 0.36 -4.26 -18.61
C ALA A 13 0.45 -2.73 -18.69
N PHE A 14 1.41 -2.14 -17.97
CA PHE A 14 1.84 -0.77 -18.20
C PHE A 14 2.55 -0.73 -19.55
N ALA A 15 1.80 -0.45 -20.60
CA ALA A 15 2.36 0.02 -21.85
C ALA A 15 2.91 1.43 -21.62
N VAL A 16 4.23 1.52 -21.45
CA VAL A 16 4.94 2.79 -21.53
C VAL A 16 4.85 3.25 -22.98
N GLY A 17 3.89 4.11 -23.25
CA GLY A 17 3.80 4.82 -24.52
C GLY A 17 5.01 5.73 -24.65
N LEU A 18 5.88 5.43 -25.59
CA LEU A 18 6.92 6.34 -26.06
C LEU A 18 6.23 7.57 -26.66
N PRO A 19 6.59 8.80 -26.29
CA PRO A 19 6.07 9.97 -26.96
C PRO A 19 6.57 9.99 -28.40
N GLY A 20 5.62 9.95 -29.34
CA GLY A 20 5.88 10.17 -30.75
C GLY A 20 6.50 11.55 -30.96
N GLU A 21 7.48 11.60 -31.81
CA GLU A 21 8.12 12.83 -32.28
C GLU A 21 7.08 13.74 -32.96
N VAL A 22 6.72 14.83 -32.29
CA VAL A 22 6.04 15.94 -32.90
C VAL A 22 7.11 16.91 -33.37
N SER A 23 7.40 16.83 -34.67
CA SER A 23 8.20 17.83 -35.38
C SER A 23 7.48 19.17 -35.34
N HIS A 24 7.97 20.11 -34.55
CA HIS A 24 7.58 21.52 -34.67
C HIS A 24 8.77 22.41 -34.95
N ALA A 25 8.57 23.17 -36.01
CA ALA A 25 9.46 24.14 -36.60
C ALA A 25 10.13 25.11 -35.63
N GLN A 26 11.34 25.36 -35.95
CA GLN A 26 12.29 26.39 -35.57
C GLN A 26 11.70 27.70 -35.01
N GLY A 27 11.95 27.94 -33.75
CA GLY A 27 12.13 29.25 -33.18
C GLY A 27 13.42 29.20 -32.38
N GLN A 28 14.50 29.74 -32.93
CA GLN A 28 15.77 29.88 -32.21
C GLN A 28 15.60 30.90 -31.08
N VAL A 29 15.26 30.42 -29.91
CA VAL A 29 15.55 31.15 -28.65
C VAL A 29 16.95 30.74 -28.24
N GLN A 30 17.90 31.64 -28.50
CA GLN A 30 19.27 31.55 -28.03
C GLN A 30 19.24 31.54 -26.49
N ARG A 31 19.21 30.33 -25.89
CA ARG A 31 19.46 30.17 -24.45
C ARG A 31 20.96 30.47 -24.24
N PRO A 32 21.30 31.36 -23.28
CA PRO A 32 22.70 31.48 -22.89
C PRO A 32 23.16 30.12 -22.45
N ALA A 33 24.18 29.61 -23.13
CA ALA A 33 24.84 28.36 -22.76
C ALA A 33 25.42 28.53 -21.37
N LEU A 34 24.78 27.98 -20.36
CA LEU A 34 25.43 27.67 -19.10
C LEU A 34 26.42 26.55 -19.41
N SER A 35 27.57 26.92 -19.95
CA SER A 35 28.72 26.04 -20.10
C SER A 35 29.26 25.75 -18.70
N THR A 36 28.69 24.77 -18.03
CA THR A 36 29.32 24.07 -16.91
C THR A 36 29.99 22.78 -17.39
N ALA A 37 30.55 22.81 -18.59
CA ALA A 37 31.56 21.82 -18.93
C ALA A 37 32.85 22.27 -18.25
N PRO A 38 33.44 21.48 -17.34
CA PRO A 38 34.77 21.75 -16.83
C PRO A 38 35.71 21.74 -18.01
N GLN A 39 36.39 22.86 -18.28
CA GLN A 39 37.47 22.92 -19.26
C GLN A 39 38.59 22.03 -18.75
N THR A 40 38.71 20.85 -19.30
CA THR A 40 39.85 19.96 -19.08
C THR A 40 41.00 20.40 -19.94
N THR A 41 41.91 21.14 -19.39
CA THR A 41 43.31 21.21 -19.87
C THR A 41 44.05 20.02 -19.28
N GLY A 42 44.15 18.90 -20.01
CA GLY A 42 44.89 17.73 -19.59
C GLY A 42 44.13 16.43 -19.78
N ASN A 43 44.80 15.33 -20.02
CA ASN A 43 44.29 13.96 -20.16
C ASN A 43 43.56 13.50 -18.87
N GLY A 44 42.46 14.12 -18.53
CA GLY A 44 41.63 13.74 -17.40
C GLY A 44 40.72 12.57 -17.76
N THR A 45 40.93 11.43 -17.17
CA THR A 45 39.99 10.31 -17.20
C THR A 45 38.74 10.71 -16.43
N TYR A 46 37.61 10.88 -17.11
CA TYR A 46 36.33 11.09 -16.44
C TYR A 46 35.92 9.80 -15.74
N ILE A 47 35.91 9.81 -14.41
CA ILE A 47 35.35 8.71 -13.63
C ILE A 47 33.86 8.91 -13.57
N VAL A 48 33.09 8.20 -14.39
CA VAL A 48 31.65 8.13 -14.26
C VAL A 48 31.36 7.22 -13.08
N VAL A 49 30.97 7.81 -11.95
CA VAL A 49 30.54 7.03 -10.79
C VAL A 49 29.09 6.63 -11.00
N ASP A 50 28.84 5.35 -11.27
CA ASP A 50 27.48 4.79 -11.28
C ASP A 50 26.97 4.71 -9.82
N PRO A 51 25.93 5.48 -9.43
CA PRO A 51 25.43 5.48 -8.06
C PRO A 51 24.86 4.13 -7.65
N LEU A 52 24.56 3.24 -8.59
CA LEU A 52 24.04 1.89 -8.37
C LEU A 52 25.10 0.78 -8.46
N ALA A 53 26.37 1.09 -8.75
CA ALA A 53 27.42 0.10 -8.90
C ALA A 53 27.60 -0.79 -7.66
N ASN A 54 27.32 -0.26 -6.46
CA ASN A 54 27.48 -0.95 -5.18
C ASN A 54 26.18 -1.46 -4.59
N VAL A 55 25.07 -1.49 -5.35
CA VAL A 55 23.81 -2.08 -4.90
C VAL A 55 24.00 -3.58 -4.74
N ARG A 56 23.74 -4.06 -3.53
CA ARG A 56 23.78 -5.47 -3.15
C ARG A 56 22.58 -5.76 -2.26
N TYR A 57 22.06 -7.00 -2.36
CA TYR A 57 20.97 -7.50 -1.53
C TYR A 57 21.56 -8.38 -0.41
N ASP A 58 22.55 -7.85 0.32
CA ASP A 58 23.25 -8.52 1.41
C ASP A 58 22.99 -7.87 2.79
N ASN A 59 22.06 -6.91 2.85
CA ASN A 59 21.61 -6.31 4.09
C ASN A 59 20.91 -7.33 5.00
N LYS A 60 21.07 -7.14 6.30
CA LYS A 60 20.42 -7.98 7.33
C LYS A 60 19.08 -7.41 7.78
N TYR A 61 18.97 -6.10 7.77
CA TYR A 61 17.76 -5.36 8.19
C TYR A 61 17.44 -4.27 7.16
N ASP A 62 16.15 -4.04 6.97
CA ASP A 62 15.64 -2.85 6.32
C ASP A 62 14.38 -2.34 7.03
N VAL A 63 14.06 -1.08 6.79
CA VAL A 63 12.85 -0.42 7.30
C VAL A 63 12.29 0.43 6.19
N SER A 64 10.98 0.40 6.00
CA SER A 64 10.28 1.23 5.03
C SER A 64 9.18 2.05 5.68
N LEU A 65 8.94 3.23 5.11
CA LEU A 65 7.83 4.11 5.47
C LEU A 65 7.21 4.63 4.18
N GLY A 66 5.88 4.53 4.09
CA GLY A 66 5.13 4.95 2.91
C GLY A 66 3.79 5.59 3.23
N LEU A 67 3.27 6.32 2.25
CA LEU A 67 1.86 6.69 2.19
C LEU A 67 1.08 5.50 1.66
N ALA A 68 -0.06 5.22 2.27
CA ALA A 68 -0.86 4.06 1.95
C ALA A 68 -2.29 4.47 1.57
N TYR A 69 -2.88 3.70 0.70
CA TYR A 69 -4.28 3.79 0.30
C TYR A 69 -4.91 2.40 0.42
N ASP A 70 -6.14 2.34 0.94
CA ASP A 70 -6.93 1.12 1.01
C ASP A 70 -8.35 1.40 0.51
N HIS A 71 -8.89 0.47 -0.26
CA HIS A 71 -10.28 0.48 -0.71
C HIS A 71 -11.02 -0.68 -0.06
N MET A 72 -11.76 -0.38 1.01
CA MET A 72 -12.47 -1.39 1.80
C MET A 72 -13.96 -1.11 1.93
N LYS A 73 -14.73 -2.12 2.33
CA LYS A 73 -16.12 -1.95 2.78
C LYS A 73 -16.16 -1.82 4.30
N ALA A 74 -16.81 -0.75 4.78
CA ALA A 74 -16.98 -0.51 6.22
C ALA A 74 -18.20 -1.26 6.81
N GLY A 75 -18.83 -2.12 6.01
CA GLY A 75 -19.98 -2.92 6.44
C GLY A 75 -20.51 -3.83 5.34
N PRO A 76 -21.24 -4.90 5.72
CA PRO A 76 -21.64 -5.97 4.80
C PRO A 76 -22.71 -5.55 3.80
N THR A 77 -23.53 -4.57 4.16
CA THR A 77 -24.66 -4.13 3.34
C THR A 77 -24.38 -2.82 2.59
N LEU A 78 -23.21 -2.22 2.82
CA LEU A 78 -22.82 -1.01 2.11
C LEU A 78 -22.56 -1.32 0.63
N LEU A 79 -23.22 -0.55 -0.26
CA LEU A 79 -23.08 -0.71 -1.70
C LEU A 79 -21.73 -0.16 -2.21
N GLN A 80 -21.24 0.89 -1.57
CA GLN A 80 -20.01 1.57 -1.95
C GLN A 80 -18.89 1.23 -0.98
N GLY A 81 -17.68 1.02 -1.53
CA GLY A 81 -16.48 0.94 -0.74
C GLY A 81 -16.05 2.31 -0.19
N SER A 82 -15.24 2.28 0.84
CA SER A 82 -14.62 3.44 1.47
C SER A 82 -13.21 3.60 0.94
N ASN A 83 -12.83 4.82 0.62
CA ASN A 83 -11.47 5.16 0.21
C ASN A 83 -10.74 5.71 1.43
N LEU A 84 -9.75 4.98 1.90
CA LEU A 84 -8.97 5.34 3.08
C LEU A 84 -7.55 5.69 2.68
N GLY A 85 -7.06 6.81 3.20
CA GLY A 85 -5.66 7.20 3.11
C GLY A 85 -4.93 6.89 4.41
N GLY A 86 -3.60 6.69 4.34
CA GLY A 86 -2.91 6.32 5.56
C GLY A 86 -1.40 6.23 5.44
N LEU A 87 -0.82 5.51 6.40
CA LEU A 87 0.61 5.26 6.50
C LEU A 87 0.86 3.75 6.59
N ASP A 88 1.97 3.34 6.00
CA ASP A 88 2.53 1.99 6.07
C ASP A 88 3.96 2.09 6.61
N LEU A 89 4.23 1.39 7.71
CA LEU A 89 5.55 1.24 8.31
C LEU A 89 5.86 -0.24 8.35
N SER A 90 6.94 -0.67 7.69
CA SER A 90 7.38 -2.06 7.78
C SER A 90 8.87 -2.19 8.05
N GLY A 91 9.28 -3.36 8.50
CA GLY A 91 10.67 -3.70 8.73
C GLY A 91 10.91 -5.18 8.51
N SER A 92 12.03 -5.51 7.87
CA SER A 92 12.36 -6.88 7.51
C SER A 92 13.69 -7.31 8.13
N TYR A 93 13.74 -8.57 8.51
CA TYR A 93 14.92 -9.28 8.96
C TYR A 93 15.25 -10.42 8.00
N TRP A 94 16.33 -10.28 7.24
CA TRP A 94 16.82 -11.25 6.26
C TRP A 94 17.71 -12.30 6.91
N PHE A 95 17.23 -13.53 7.03
CA PHE A 95 18.02 -14.65 7.58
C PHE A 95 18.67 -15.49 6.49
N SER A 96 18.22 -15.37 5.22
CA SER A 96 18.86 -16.02 4.08
C SER A 96 18.93 -15.07 2.86
N ARG A 97 19.50 -15.53 1.75
CA ARG A 97 19.59 -14.71 0.51
C ARG A 97 18.23 -14.34 -0.06
N HIS A 98 17.25 -15.20 0.09
CA HIS A 98 15.93 -15.04 -0.53
C HIS A 98 14.80 -14.94 0.49
N TRP A 99 15.05 -15.16 1.79
CA TRP A 99 14.00 -15.22 2.80
C TRP A 99 14.25 -14.24 3.92
N ALA A 100 13.19 -13.55 4.27
CA ALA A 100 13.13 -12.66 5.42
C ALA A 100 11.84 -12.93 6.24
N VAL A 101 11.80 -12.33 7.41
CA VAL A 101 10.57 -12.12 8.18
C VAL A 101 10.31 -10.63 8.18
N GLU A 102 9.12 -10.26 7.75
CA GLU A 102 8.62 -8.88 7.76
C GLU A 102 7.63 -8.68 8.89
N GLY A 103 7.68 -7.50 9.52
CA GLY A 103 6.63 -6.97 10.39
C GLY A 103 6.11 -5.67 9.83
N SER A 104 4.79 -5.51 9.72
CA SER A 104 4.16 -4.30 9.19
C SER A 104 3.08 -3.77 10.12
N GLY A 105 3.07 -2.45 10.31
CA GLY A 105 2.03 -1.67 10.96
C GLY A 105 1.43 -0.66 9.99
N ARG A 106 0.12 -0.73 9.77
CA ARG A 106 -0.60 0.16 8.84
C ARG A 106 -1.74 0.88 9.54
N ALA A 107 -1.93 2.14 9.17
CA ALA A 107 -3.05 2.94 9.65
C ALA A 107 -3.76 3.56 8.46
N TYR A 108 -5.04 3.27 8.32
CA TYR A 108 -5.92 3.78 7.26
C TYR A 108 -7.04 4.58 7.88
N LEU A 109 -7.31 5.78 7.36
CA LEU A 109 -8.28 6.73 7.87
C LEU A 109 -9.06 7.32 6.69
N GLY A 110 -10.37 7.50 6.85
CA GLY A 110 -11.18 8.11 5.82
C GLY A 110 -12.66 8.15 6.17
N THR A 111 -13.48 8.32 5.16
CA THR A 111 -14.93 8.33 5.31
C THR A 111 -15.55 7.20 4.51
N SER A 112 -16.56 6.58 5.06
CA SER A 112 -17.38 5.59 4.38
C SER A 112 -18.35 6.24 3.40
N GLY A 113 -18.86 5.46 2.45
CA GLY A 113 -20.05 5.81 1.68
C GLY A 113 -21.29 5.97 2.57
N ALA A 114 -22.38 6.48 2.01
CA ALA A 114 -23.63 6.62 2.73
C ALA A 114 -24.17 5.25 3.18
N ALA A 115 -24.72 5.21 4.39
CA ALA A 115 -25.47 4.05 4.85
C ALA A 115 -26.70 3.84 3.96
N PRO A 116 -26.98 2.61 3.49
CA PRO A 116 -28.12 2.34 2.62
C PRO A 116 -29.45 2.50 3.36
N ASN A 117 -29.44 2.35 4.69
CA ASN A 117 -30.65 2.36 5.51
C ASN A 117 -30.89 3.75 6.11
N SER A 118 -32.08 4.26 5.89
CA SER A 118 -32.58 5.39 6.65
C SER A 118 -33.17 4.92 7.99
N PHE A 119 -33.00 5.70 9.02
CA PHE A 119 -33.62 5.48 10.33
C PHE A 119 -34.50 6.68 10.69
N LYS A 120 -35.42 6.47 11.60
CA LYS A 120 -36.27 7.55 12.10
C LYS A 120 -35.57 8.24 13.27
N ASN A 121 -35.41 9.55 13.17
CA ASN A 121 -34.96 10.37 14.30
C ASN A 121 -36.02 10.49 15.39
N ALA A 122 -35.69 11.15 16.51
CA ALA A 122 -36.61 11.38 17.62
C ALA A 122 -37.93 12.10 17.19
N ASN A 123 -37.91 12.82 16.08
CA ASN A 123 -39.03 13.55 15.52
C ASN A 123 -39.82 12.72 14.49
N GLY A 124 -39.49 11.43 14.29
CA GLY A 124 -40.17 10.55 13.34
C GLY A 124 -39.81 10.78 11.87
N GLN A 125 -38.84 11.66 11.58
CA GLN A 125 -38.35 11.94 10.22
C GLN A 125 -37.32 10.90 9.80
N ASN A 126 -37.35 10.51 8.52
CA ASN A 126 -36.33 9.63 7.96
C ASN A 126 -35.02 10.40 7.84
N GLU A 127 -33.97 9.83 8.41
CA GLU A 127 -32.61 10.37 8.39
C GLU A 127 -31.64 9.30 7.89
N SER A 128 -30.60 9.69 7.15
CA SER A 128 -29.55 8.81 6.69
C SER A 128 -28.19 9.32 7.18
N ILE A 129 -27.28 8.41 7.43
CA ILE A 129 -25.90 8.72 7.79
C ILE A 129 -25.09 8.76 6.52
N GLN A 130 -24.40 9.88 6.27
CA GLN A 130 -23.55 10.08 5.11
C GLN A 130 -22.12 10.36 5.57
N GLY A 131 -21.16 9.64 4.98
CA GLY A 131 -19.74 9.87 5.19
C GLY A 131 -19.24 9.70 6.63
N PRO A 132 -19.69 8.67 7.40
CA PRO A 132 -19.18 8.47 8.74
C PRO A 132 -17.69 8.15 8.67
N PHE A 133 -16.95 8.61 9.68
CA PHE A 133 -15.52 8.36 9.77
C PHE A 133 -15.23 6.88 10.01
N VAL A 134 -14.24 6.36 9.29
CA VAL A 134 -13.78 4.98 9.39
C VAL A 134 -12.28 4.96 9.58
N ALA A 135 -11.81 4.13 10.49
CA ALA A 135 -10.40 3.88 10.70
C ALA A 135 -10.10 2.38 10.74
N GLN A 136 -8.96 1.99 10.18
CA GLN A 136 -8.45 0.63 10.25
C GLN A 136 -6.97 0.65 10.59
N TYR A 137 -6.58 -0.14 11.58
CA TYR A 137 -5.19 -0.32 12.00
C TYR A 137 -4.84 -1.79 11.86
N LEU A 138 -3.75 -2.10 11.15
CA LEU A 138 -3.26 -3.46 10.96
C LEU A 138 -1.90 -3.63 11.63
N PHE A 139 -1.71 -4.78 12.29
CA PHE A 139 -0.44 -5.22 12.82
C PHE A 139 -0.24 -6.66 12.39
N VAL A 140 0.67 -6.87 11.46
CA VAL A 140 0.86 -8.15 10.80
C VAL A 140 2.35 -8.47 10.65
N GLY A 141 2.66 -9.76 10.54
CA GLY A 141 4.02 -10.23 10.30
C GLY A 141 4.02 -11.58 9.62
N GLY A 142 5.09 -11.87 8.89
CA GLY A 142 5.18 -13.13 8.16
C GLY A 142 6.39 -13.23 7.24
N PRO A 143 6.44 -14.30 6.44
CA PRO A 143 7.53 -14.52 5.51
C PRO A 143 7.51 -13.55 4.34
N GLU A 144 8.71 -13.19 3.92
CA GLU A 144 9.02 -12.37 2.76
C GLU A 144 10.04 -13.11 1.90
N TRP A 145 9.84 -13.07 0.60
CA TRP A 145 10.70 -13.76 -0.38
C TRP A 145 11.21 -12.81 -1.45
N LEU A 146 12.54 -12.71 -1.57
CA LEU A 146 13.22 -11.95 -2.61
C LEU A 146 13.21 -12.75 -3.92
N GLY A 147 12.47 -12.26 -4.89
CA GLY A 147 12.37 -12.80 -6.22
C GLY A 147 13.45 -12.26 -7.18
N PRO A 148 13.10 -12.03 -8.45
CA PRO A 148 14.01 -11.44 -9.42
C PRO A 148 14.50 -10.07 -8.98
N HIS A 149 15.82 -9.85 -9.05
CA HIS A 149 16.44 -8.61 -8.63
C HIS A 149 17.71 -8.29 -9.43
N ASN A 150 18.01 -7.01 -9.56
CA ASN A 150 19.22 -6.50 -10.18
C ASN A 150 19.64 -5.17 -9.53
N LYS A 151 20.66 -4.49 -10.05
CA LYS A 151 21.10 -3.22 -9.49
C LYS A 151 20.05 -2.10 -9.55
N HIS A 152 19.07 -2.18 -10.43
CA HIS A 152 18.02 -1.16 -10.59
C HIS A 152 16.81 -1.40 -9.69
N GLY A 153 16.48 -2.66 -9.39
CA GLY A 153 15.33 -2.97 -8.55
C GLY A 153 15.17 -4.45 -8.23
N ALA A 154 14.14 -4.74 -7.45
CA ALA A 154 13.75 -6.08 -7.04
C ALA A 154 12.23 -6.24 -7.01
N LEU A 155 11.78 -7.47 -7.19
CA LEU A 155 10.43 -7.91 -6.88
C LEU A 155 10.49 -8.83 -5.66
N ILE A 156 9.69 -8.51 -4.67
CA ILE A 156 9.63 -9.22 -3.40
C ILE A 156 8.17 -9.63 -3.18
N ALA A 157 7.93 -10.86 -2.79
CA ALA A 157 6.60 -11.35 -2.42
C ALA A 157 6.52 -11.53 -0.91
N HIS A 158 5.34 -11.26 -0.31
CA HIS A 158 5.12 -11.52 1.09
C HIS A 158 3.73 -12.09 1.38
N ALA A 159 3.64 -12.76 2.53
CA ALA A 159 2.39 -13.23 3.12
C ALA A 159 2.43 -12.97 4.63
N LEU A 160 1.64 -12.00 5.08
CA LEU A 160 1.66 -11.52 6.45
C LEU A 160 0.35 -11.89 7.16
N PHE A 161 0.43 -12.21 8.46
CA PHE A 161 -0.70 -12.61 9.27
C PHE A 161 -0.68 -11.85 10.59
N GLY A 162 -1.85 -11.53 11.14
CA GLY A 162 -1.95 -10.81 12.40
C GLY A 162 -3.35 -10.37 12.72
N GLY A 163 -3.48 -9.14 13.20
CA GLY A 163 -4.75 -8.54 13.58
C GLY A 163 -5.00 -7.19 12.94
N ALA A 164 -6.27 -6.89 12.76
CA ALA A 164 -6.77 -5.58 12.38
C ALA A 164 -7.70 -5.05 13.47
N TYR A 165 -7.55 -3.79 13.86
CA TYR A 165 -8.52 -3.07 14.66
C TYR A 165 -9.31 -2.15 13.75
N GLY A 166 -10.59 -2.44 13.57
CA GLY A 166 -11.52 -1.62 12.80
C GLY A 166 -12.33 -0.71 13.73
N LYS A 167 -12.47 0.55 13.35
CA LYS A 167 -13.26 1.56 14.02
C LYS A 167 -14.31 2.10 13.06
N PHE A 168 -15.56 1.69 13.26
CA PHE A 168 -16.67 1.92 12.32
C PHE A 168 -17.86 2.63 12.96
N GLU A 169 -17.92 2.73 14.31
CA GLU A 169 -19.05 3.26 15.06
C GLU A 169 -19.00 4.78 15.26
N GLN A 170 -17.91 5.39 14.87
CA GLN A 170 -17.74 6.84 14.98
C GLN A 170 -18.71 7.53 14.01
N ASP A 171 -19.39 8.56 14.46
CA ASP A 171 -20.34 9.35 13.67
C ASP A 171 -21.65 8.65 13.28
N LEU A 172 -22.00 7.52 13.91
CA LEU A 172 -23.29 6.85 13.69
C LEU A 172 -24.48 7.49 14.44
N ARG A 173 -24.26 8.66 15.05
CA ARG A 173 -25.30 9.42 15.77
C ARG A 173 -26.08 8.61 16.81
N GLY A 174 -25.40 7.67 17.48
CA GLY A 174 -25.97 6.79 18.49
C GLY A 174 -26.83 5.65 17.93
N GLN A 175 -26.84 5.43 16.62
CA GLN A 175 -27.49 4.28 16.02
C GLN A 175 -26.62 3.04 16.13
N LEU A 176 -27.29 1.88 16.27
CA LEU A 176 -26.56 0.60 16.28
C LEU A 176 -25.97 0.34 14.87
N PRO A 177 -24.68 -0.05 14.77
CA PRO A 177 -24.03 -0.29 13.49
C PRO A 177 -24.80 -1.27 12.59
N SER A 178 -25.35 -2.32 13.17
CA SER A 178 -26.14 -3.34 12.45
C SER A 178 -27.41 -2.78 11.77
N LEU A 179 -28.04 -1.74 12.35
CA LEU A 179 -29.23 -1.11 11.76
C LEU A 179 -28.89 -0.27 10.54
N VAL A 180 -27.72 0.34 10.54
CA VAL A 180 -27.26 1.22 9.45
C VAL A 180 -26.30 0.52 8.49
N GLY A 181 -25.98 -0.76 8.73
CA GLY A 181 -25.25 -1.62 7.81
C GLY A 181 -23.74 -1.58 7.95
N PHE A 182 -23.22 -1.06 9.06
CA PHE A 182 -21.79 -1.00 9.38
C PHE A 182 -21.33 -2.21 10.20
N TYR A 183 -20.01 -2.45 10.21
CA TYR A 183 -19.38 -3.32 11.19
C TYR A 183 -19.34 -2.65 12.56
N ASN A 184 -19.15 -3.46 13.59
CA ASN A 184 -18.87 -2.96 14.94
C ASN A 184 -17.39 -2.65 15.11
N ASP A 185 -17.06 -1.76 16.05
CA ASP A 185 -15.67 -1.52 16.48
C ASP A 185 -15.11 -2.80 17.10
N GLN A 186 -14.07 -3.36 16.50
CA GLN A 186 -13.56 -4.66 16.95
C GLN A 186 -12.13 -4.93 16.46
N ILE A 187 -11.51 -5.90 17.14
CA ILE A 187 -10.29 -6.54 16.65
C ILE A 187 -10.69 -7.80 15.88
N ALA A 188 -10.15 -7.96 14.69
CA ALA A 188 -10.38 -9.09 13.82
C ALA A 188 -9.06 -9.70 13.33
N PRO A 189 -9.05 -10.99 12.97
CA PRO A 189 -7.90 -11.58 12.30
C PRO A 189 -7.72 -10.92 10.93
N ALA A 190 -6.46 -10.70 10.56
CA ALA A 190 -6.08 -10.12 9.29
C ALA A 190 -4.97 -10.92 8.63
N ALA A 191 -4.98 -10.92 7.31
CA ALA A 191 -3.89 -11.43 6.49
C ALA A 191 -3.63 -10.46 5.32
N ILE A 192 -2.38 -10.36 4.90
CA ILE A 192 -1.96 -9.58 3.75
C ILE A 192 -1.20 -10.51 2.80
N ILE A 193 -1.57 -10.47 1.53
CA ILE A 193 -0.87 -11.20 0.47
C ILE A 193 -0.56 -10.20 -0.64
N GLY A 194 0.72 -10.08 -0.97
CA GLY A 194 1.16 -9.12 -1.97
C GLY A 194 2.67 -9.11 -2.13
N GLY A 195 3.23 -7.92 -2.21
CA GLY A 195 4.69 -7.79 -2.33
C GLY A 195 5.16 -6.39 -2.63
N HIS A 196 6.46 -6.26 -2.74
CA HIS A 196 7.14 -4.99 -2.98
C HIS A 196 7.76 -4.94 -4.37
N MET A 197 7.63 -3.80 -4.99
CA MET A 197 8.40 -3.40 -6.17
C MET A 197 9.41 -2.35 -5.73
N ASP A 198 10.65 -2.75 -5.60
CA ASP A 198 11.75 -1.91 -5.15
C ASP A 198 12.49 -1.30 -6.34
N LEU A 199 12.67 0.02 -6.33
CA LEU A 199 13.45 0.77 -7.29
C LEU A 199 14.65 1.41 -6.59
N ASN A 200 15.84 0.85 -6.79
CA ASN A 200 17.05 1.31 -6.13
C ASN A 200 17.45 2.72 -6.59
N ARG A 201 17.69 3.61 -5.64
CA ARG A 201 18.21 4.97 -5.87
C ARG A 201 19.67 5.08 -5.44
N SER A 202 20.06 4.26 -4.48
CA SER A 202 21.43 4.13 -4.00
C SER A 202 21.59 2.74 -3.34
N PRO A 203 22.79 2.36 -2.87
CA PRO A 203 22.96 1.12 -2.11
C PRO A 203 22.11 1.00 -0.84
N LYS A 204 21.67 2.13 -0.27
CA LYS A 204 20.91 2.19 0.98
C LYS A 204 19.47 2.63 0.83
N TRP A 205 19.18 3.48 -0.17
CA TRP A 205 17.86 4.07 -0.36
C TRP A 205 17.15 3.47 -1.56
N VAL A 206 15.93 3.08 -1.34
CA VAL A 206 15.04 2.44 -2.30
C VAL A 206 13.71 3.17 -2.33
N PHE A 207 13.15 3.37 -3.50
CA PHE A 207 11.77 3.75 -3.67
C PHE A 207 10.94 2.47 -3.78
N ARG A 208 9.92 2.32 -2.91
CA ARG A 208 9.13 1.10 -2.78
C ARG A 208 7.67 1.36 -3.13
N ILE A 209 7.08 0.46 -3.92
CA ILE A 209 5.65 0.39 -4.19
C ILE A 209 5.15 -0.97 -3.72
N THR A 210 4.10 -0.99 -2.93
CA THR A 210 3.58 -2.22 -2.29
C THR A 210 2.10 -2.40 -2.62
N PRO A 211 1.76 -3.13 -3.68
CA PRO A 211 0.39 -3.56 -3.97
C PRO A 211 0.02 -4.81 -3.17
N ASP A 212 -1.10 -4.76 -2.43
CA ASP A 212 -1.52 -5.81 -1.52
C ASP A 212 -3.00 -6.12 -1.60
N ALA A 213 -3.35 -7.38 -1.35
CA ALA A 213 -4.68 -7.82 -0.98
C ALA A 213 -4.73 -7.95 0.54
N VAL A 214 -5.55 -7.14 1.18
CA VAL A 214 -5.79 -7.15 2.63
C VAL A 214 -7.05 -7.95 2.90
N ILE A 215 -6.93 -9.02 3.67
CA ILE A 215 -8.01 -9.92 4.02
C ILE A 215 -8.32 -9.71 5.50
N THR A 216 -9.57 -9.31 5.80
CA THR A 216 -10.03 -9.11 7.18
C THR A 216 -11.34 -9.84 7.43
N ARG A 217 -11.63 -10.17 8.68
CA ARG A 217 -12.85 -10.88 9.04
C ARG A 217 -13.57 -10.17 10.18
N TYR A 218 -14.38 -9.18 9.84
CA TYR A 218 -15.16 -8.42 10.80
C TYR A 218 -16.50 -9.05 11.11
N GLY A 219 -16.99 -8.87 12.34
CA GLY A 219 -18.33 -9.27 12.77
C GLY A 219 -19.36 -8.16 12.55
N ILE A 220 -20.61 -8.59 12.39
CA ILE A 220 -21.74 -7.70 12.08
C ILE A 220 -22.43 -7.20 13.34
N ASN A 221 -22.40 -7.96 14.44
CA ASN A 221 -23.05 -7.63 15.70
C ASN A 221 -22.19 -8.00 16.89
N TYR A 222 -22.27 -7.23 17.95
CA TYR A 222 -21.68 -7.56 19.25
C TYR A 222 -22.26 -8.90 19.75
N GLY A 223 -21.38 -9.88 20.02
CA GLY A 223 -21.77 -11.21 20.48
C GLY A 223 -22.37 -12.13 19.42
N SER A 224 -22.54 -11.68 18.20
CA SER A 224 -22.98 -12.52 17.08
C SER A 224 -21.80 -13.29 16.50
N LYS A 225 -22.05 -14.56 16.15
CA LYS A 225 -21.06 -15.37 15.41
C LYS A 225 -21.02 -15.06 13.92
N ALA A 226 -21.88 -14.15 13.46
CA ALA A 226 -21.92 -13.75 12.06
C ALA A 226 -20.70 -12.87 11.74
N THR A 227 -19.78 -13.42 10.96
CA THR A 227 -18.59 -12.73 10.48
C THR A 227 -18.56 -12.77 8.96
N GLN A 228 -18.08 -11.69 8.36
CA GLN A 228 -17.84 -11.65 6.92
C GLN A 228 -16.35 -11.50 6.66
N THR A 229 -15.86 -12.26 5.69
CA THR A 229 -14.49 -12.12 5.21
C THR A 229 -14.52 -11.16 4.03
N ASP A 230 -13.78 -10.07 4.15
CA ASP A 230 -13.60 -9.09 3.09
C ASP A 230 -12.16 -9.15 2.57
N VAL A 231 -12.05 -8.97 1.25
CA VAL A 231 -10.76 -8.83 0.56
C VAL A 231 -10.72 -7.43 -0.04
N ASN A 232 -9.81 -6.63 0.46
CA ASN A 232 -9.61 -5.25 0.07
C ASN A 232 -8.36 -5.12 -0.78
N PHE A 233 -8.31 -4.10 -1.62
CA PHE A 233 -7.10 -3.74 -2.36
C PHE A 233 -6.43 -2.55 -1.67
N ALA A 234 -5.18 -2.73 -1.28
CA ALA A 234 -4.34 -1.68 -0.72
C ALA A 234 -3.11 -1.46 -1.60
N ILE A 235 -2.62 -0.24 -1.59
CA ILE A 235 -1.35 0.11 -2.23
C ILE A 235 -0.61 1.12 -1.34
N SER A 236 0.69 0.92 -1.15
CA SER A 236 1.53 1.93 -0.51
C SER A 236 2.70 2.34 -1.42
N VAL A 237 3.16 3.56 -1.22
CA VAL A 237 4.30 4.14 -1.95
C VAL A 237 5.17 4.88 -0.95
N GLY A 238 6.46 4.55 -0.91
CA GLY A 238 7.35 5.10 0.09
C GLY A 238 8.83 4.90 -0.19
N ALA A 239 9.60 5.01 0.87
CA ALA A 239 11.03 4.81 0.86
C ALA A 239 11.44 3.71 1.84
N GLU A 240 12.38 2.88 1.41
CA GLU A 240 13.05 1.88 2.23
C GLU A 240 14.49 2.31 2.47
N TYR A 241 14.95 2.05 3.68
CA TYR A 241 16.35 2.20 4.06
C TYR A 241 16.96 0.85 4.45
N ARG A 242 18.04 0.45 3.74
CA ARG A 242 18.80 -0.76 3.98
C ARG A 242 19.98 -0.48 4.90
N PHE A 243 20.03 -1.17 6.04
CA PHE A 243 21.12 -1.03 6.98
C PHE A 243 22.37 -1.74 6.49
N SER A 244 23.54 -1.16 6.81
CA SER A 244 24.84 -1.69 6.35
C SER A 244 25.28 -2.99 7.05
N ALA A 245 24.51 -3.50 8.01
CA ALA A 245 24.80 -4.78 8.66
C ALA A 245 24.65 -5.91 7.63
N LYS A 246 25.75 -6.58 7.33
CA LYS A 246 25.77 -7.69 6.37
C LYS A 246 25.25 -8.98 7.01
N ARG A 247 24.58 -9.79 6.21
CA ARG A 247 24.33 -11.20 6.54
C ARG A 247 25.67 -11.94 6.62
N ARG A 248 25.83 -12.76 7.65
CA ARG A 248 26.95 -13.69 7.76
C ARG A 248 26.64 -14.99 7.04
#